data_81ac8d875a0e843a0ce69fb1ac500835
#
_entry.id   81ac8d875a0e843a0ce69fb1ac500835
#
_cell.length_a   1.000
_cell.length_b   1.000
_cell.length_c   1.000
_cell.angle_alpha   90.00
_cell.angle_beta   90.00
_cell.angle_gamma   90.00
#
_symmetry.space_group_name_H-M   'P 1'
#
loop_
_entity.id
_entity.type
_entity.pdbx_description
1 polymer ?
#
loop_
_entity_poly.entity_id
_entity_poly.type
_entity_poly.pdbx_seq_one_letter_code
_entity_poly.pdbx_strand_id
1 'polypeptide(L)'
;MKRIISLCMAFMLVVGLCACSDSELEEAKSTFDENVSTIEENNSSIKKEIKTLKKLIKSEPLEESVKTNAKTLIKSAKKDVVKVPECPSSKEDIISENKKLEKKLDKSNVIQSLKDMKTSYKNSVAQLKQVTNPSEEFVLERMNGIANVTAVKAATEDNDPNGNLHKSGGYTSAVFFISDLVSGVISDDPVSEGTDGGGCIEVYETKEDAEKRNTYLSAFDGSWIDSGSHMVVGTVVIRTSSNLTATQQSELETNIYNSLIELR
;
A
#
# COMPACT_ATOMS: atom_id res chain seq x y z
N MET A 1 -23.02 2.80 -3.14
CA MET A 1 -24.05 3.04 -4.17
C MET A 1 -23.34 3.32 -5.49
N LYS A 2 -23.33 2.32 -6.35
CA LYS A 2 -22.70 2.40 -7.68
C LYS A 2 -23.61 3.24 -8.59
N ARG A 3 -23.15 4.37 -9.08
CA ARG A 3 -23.77 5.06 -10.20
C ARG A 3 -23.00 4.72 -11.46
N ILE A 4 -23.50 3.73 -12.18
CA ILE A 4 -23.11 3.42 -13.55
C ILE A 4 -23.77 4.50 -14.40
N ILE A 5 -22.97 5.40 -14.98
CA ILE A 5 -23.44 6.28 -16.04
C ILE A 5 -23.35 5.46 -17.32
N SER A 6 -24.50 4.86 -17.70
CA SER A 6 -24.70 4.23 -18.98
C SER A 6 -24.99 5.35 -19.99
N LEU A 7 -24.04 5.64 -20.87
CA LEU A 7 -24.26 6.53 -21.99
C LEU A 7 -24.95 5.71 -23.10
N CYS A 8 -26.29 5.78 -23.13
CA CYS A 8 -27.08 5.20 -24.22
C CYS A 8 -26.85 6.00 -25.48
N MET A 9 -26.18 5.39 -26.45
CA MET A 9 -26.08 5.88 -27.82
C MET A 9 -27.42 5.60 -28.54
N ALA A 10 -28.25 6.61 -28.68
CA ALA A 10 -29.49 6.53 -29.50
C ALA A 10 -29.13 6.71 -30.98
N PHE A 11 -29.20 5.62 -31.72
CA PHE A 11 -29.12 5.64 -33.19
C PHE A 11 -30.45 6.09 -33.75
N MET A 12 -30.52 7.31 -34.29
CA MET A 12 -31.66 7.75 -35.05
C MET A 12 -31.35 7.66 -36.57
N LEU A 13 -31.93 6.67 -37.21
CA LEU A 13 -31.91 6.51 -38.66
C LEU A 13 -33.01 7.41 -39.25
N VAL A 14 -32.63 8.48 -39.96
CA VAL A 14 -33.55 9.25 -40.83
C VAL A 14 -33.07 9.09 -42.25
N VAL A 15 -33.95 8.48 -43.06
CA VAL A 15 -33.79 8.34 -44.53
C VAL A 15 -34.37 9.58 -45.18
N GLY A 16 -33.56 10.36 -45.92
CA GLY A 16 -33.97 11.47 -46.73
C GLY A 16 -32.96 11.74 -47.85
N LEU A 17 -33.38 11.55 -49.10
CA LEU A 17 -32.57 11.62 -50.30
C LEU A 17 -32.29 13.07 -50.73
N CYS A 18 -31.04 13.33 -51.19
CA CYS A 18 -30.55 14.49 -51.94
C CYS A 18 -30.38 15.82 -51.17
N ALA A 19 -29.50 15.78 -50.16
CA ALA A 19 -28.64 16.92 -49.72
C ALA A 19 -27.46 16.37 -48.93
N CYS A 20 -26.94 15.17 -49.28
CA CYS A 20 -26.21 14.29 -48.37
C CYS A 20 -24.73 14.57 -48.24
N SER A 21 -24.07 15.33 -49.10
CA SER A 21 -22.61 15.44 -49.01
C SER A 21 -22.12 16.41 -47.92
N ASP A 22 -22.81 17.52 -47.72
CA ASP A 22 -22.42 18.54 -46.75
C ASP A 22 -22.82 18.10 -45.30
N SER A 23 -24.00 17.48 -45.15
CA SER A 23 -24.51 16.97 -43.88
C SER A 23 -23.63 15.85 -43.31
N GLU A 24 -23.19 14.90 -44.14
CA GLU A 24 -22.32 13.79 -43.70
C GLU A 24 -20.90 14.25 -43.42
N LEU A 25 -20.39 15.29 -44.10
CA LEU A 25 -19.11 15.88 -43.78
C LEU A 25 -19.14 16.60 -42.43
N GLU A 26 -20.19 17.35 -42.14
CA GLU A 26 -20.36 18.03 -40.85
C GLU A 26 -20.55 17.04 -39.70
N GLU A 27 -21.29 15.94 -39.90
CA GLU A 27 -21.40 14.85 -38.92
C GLU A 27 -20.05 14.18 -38.65
N ALA A 28 -19.26 13.90 -39.70
CA ALA A 28 -17.93 13.31 -39.54
C ALA A 28 -16.97 14.25 -38.80
N LYS A 29 -17.03 15.57 -39.05
CA LYS A 29 -16.25 16.57 -38.29
C LYS A 29 -16.69 16.67 -36.84
N SER A 30 -18.01 16.71 -36.57
CA SER A 30 -18.54 16.74 -35.22
C SER A 30 -18.07 15.52 -34.41
N THR A 31 -18.13 14.33 -35.00
CA THR A 31 -17.60 13.10 -34.37
C THR A 31 -16.08 13.18 -34.12
N PHE A 32 -15.35 13.79 -35.06
CA PHE A 32 -13.90 13.99 -34.87
C PHE A 32 -13.60 14.91 -33.70
N ASP A 33 -14.29 16.03 -33.59
CA ASP A 33 -14.12 17.00 -32.51
C ASP A 33 -14.51 16.40 -31.16
N GLU A 34 -15.55 15.59 -31.06
CA GLU A 34 -15.96 14.86 -29.86
C GLU A 34 -14.87 13.83 -29.43
N ASN A 35 -14.33 13.07 -30.40
CA ASN A 35 -13.27 12.11 -30.15
C ASN A 35 -12.00 12.81 -29.67
N VAL A 36 -11.63 13.92 -30.29
CA VAL A 36 -10.47 14.74 -29.90
C VAL A 36 -10.66 15.28 -28.49
N SER A 37 -11.81 15.86 -28.19
CA SER A 37 -12.15 16.39 -26.85
C SER A 37 -12.00 15.29 -25.79
N THR A 38 -12.55 14.11 -26.03
CA THR A 38 -12.45 12.96 -25.10
C THR A 38 -11.00 12.53 -24.90
N ILE A 39 -10.18 12.51 -25.96
CA ILE A 39 -8.76 12.19 -25.87
C ILE A 39 -7.99 13.25 -25.06
N GLU A 40 -8.30 14.52 -25.26
CA GLU A 40 -7.67 15.63 -24.53
C GLU A 40 -8.00 15.58 -23.03
N GLU A 41 -9.24 15.31 -22.66
CA GLU A 41 -9.69 15.11 -21.29
C GLU A 41 -8.98 13.93 -20.64
N ASN A 42 -8.90 12.79 -21.32
CA ASN A 42 -8.17 11.61 -20.85
C ASN A 42 -6.68 11.90 -20.68
N ASN A 43 -6.04 12.55 -21.66
CA ASN A 43 -4.64 12.95 -21.60
C ASN A 43 -4.37 13.89 -20.42
N SER A 44 -5.26 14.85 -20.19
CA SER A 44 -5.19 15.77 -19.05
C SER A 44 -5.28 15.01 -17.73
N SER A 45 -6.24 14.09 -17.61
CA SER A 45 -6.43 13.26 -16.42
C SER A 45 -5.22 12.38 -16.16
N ILE A 46 -4.69 11.66 -17.15
CA ILE A 46 -3.50 10.81 -17.02
C ILE A 46 -2.29 11.64 -16.59
N LYS A 47 -2.04 12.78 -17.25
CA LYS A 47 -0.92 13.67 -16.93
C LYS A 47 -1.01 14.22 -15.50
N LYS A 48 -2.22 14.58 -15.05
CA LYS A 48 -2.49 15.08 -13.69
C LYS A 48 -2.19 14.01 -12.63
N GLU A 49 -2.69 12.79 -12.83
CA GLU A 49 -2.46 11.70 -11.89
C GLU A 49 -0.98 11.29 -11.86
N ILE A 50 -0.31 11.19 -13.01
CA ILE A 50 1.14 10.96 -13.08
C ILE A 50 1.92 12.04 -12.34
N LYS A 51 1.56 13.33 -12.52
CA LYS A 51 2.22 14.44 -11.82
C LYS A 51 2.06 14.32 -10.30
N THR A 52 0.87 13.94 -9.85
CA THR A 52 0.58 13.76 -8.41
C THR A 52 1.36 12.58 -7.84
N LEU A 53 1.33 11.44 -8.52
CA LEU A 53 2.05 10.24 -8.09
C LEU A 53 3.57 10.45 -8.07
N LYS A 54 4.14 11.18 -9.04
CA LYS A 54 5.55 11.58 -9.03
C LYS A 54 5.95 12.46 -7.84
N LYS A 55 5.03 13.23 -7.28
CA LYS A 55 5.29 13.97 -6.03
C LYS A 55 5.28 13.03 -4.83
N LEU A 56 4.32 12.11 -4.78
CA LEU A 56 4.18 11.17 -3.67
C LEU A 56 5.37 10.22 -3.54
N ILE A 57 5.94 9.73 -4.65
CA ILE A 57 7.09 8.81 -4.62
C ILE A 57 8.40 9.43 -4.10
N LYS A 58 8.39 10.72 -3.74
CA LYS A 58 9.49 11.36 -3.00
C LYS A 58 9.49 11.03 -1.51
N SER A 59 8.34 10.65 -0.96
CA SER A 59 8.20 10.15 0.41
C SER A 59 8.46 8.65 0.44
N GLU A 60 9.04 8.15 1.53
CA GLU A 60 9.25 6.72 1.72
C GLU A 60 7.91 6.03 2.05
N PRO A 61 7.56 4.95 1.38
CA PRO A 61 6.48 4.06 1.77
C PRO A 61 6.98 3.01 2.78
N LEU A 62 6.08 2.33 3.46
CA LEU A 62 6.43 1.21 4.33
C LEU A 62 7.16 0.10 3.55
N GLU A 63 6.64 -0.23 2.35
CA GLU A 63 7.20 -1.27 1.50
C GLU A 63 7.82 -0.68 0.22
N GLU A 64 9.09 -0.95 -0.05
CA GLU A 64 9.78 -0.48 -1.27
C GLU A 64 9.13 -1.02 -2.55
N SER A 65 8.44 -2.15 -2.47
CA SER A 65 7.64 -2.71 -3.55
C SER A 65 6.57 -1.74 -4.06
N VAL A 66 5.92 -0.99 -3.17
CA VAL A 66 4.92 0.04 -3.50
C VAL A 66 5.55 1.16 -4.34
N LYS A 67 6.78 1.58 -3.99
CA LYS A 67 7.53 2.60 -4.75
C LYS A 67 7.93 2.11 -6.13
N THR A 68 8.37 0.87 -6.23
CA THR A 68 8.73 0.20 -7.48
C THR A 68 7.51 0.07 -8.40
N ASN A 69 6.39 -0.37 -7.87
CA ASN A 69 5.13 -0.50 -8.59
C ASN A 69 4.63 0.85 -9.10
N ALA A 70 4.70 1.90 -8.27
CA ALA A 70 4.33 3.26 -8.67
C ALA A 70 5.21 3.79 -9.82
N LYS A 71 6.53 3.58 -9.76
CA LYS A 71 7.46 3.96 -10.85
C LYS A 71 7.13 3.21 -12.16
N THR A 72 6.84 1.93 -12.07
CA THR A 72 6.47 1.08 -13.22
C THR A 72 5.16 1.55 -13.85
N LEU A 73 4.14 1.80 -13.03
CA LEU A 73 2.84 2.31 -13.50
C LEU A 73 2.97 3.69 -14.17
N ILE A 74 3.76 4.61 -13.59
CA ILE A 74 4.05 5.91 -14.22
C ILE A 74 4.68 5.72 -15.61
N LYS A 75 5.60 4.76 -15.76
CA LYS A 75 6.26 4.49 -17.04
C LYS A 75 5.30 3.93 -18.07
N SER A 76 4.42 3.01 -17.70
CA SER A 76 3.41 2.45 -18.60
C SER A 76 2.35 3.49 -18.97
N ALA A 77 1.76 4.18 -18.00
CA ALA A 77 0.70 5.17 -18.22
C ALA A 77 1.12 6.35 -19.13
N LYS A 78 2.41 6.69 -19.19
CA LYS A 78 2.91 7.69 -20.16
C LYS A 78 2.69 7.27 -21.62
N LYS A 79 2.66 5.97 -21.92
CA LYS A 79 2.42 5.44 -23.27
C LYS A 79 0.94 5.52 -23.66
N ASP A 80 0.07 5.69 -22.67
CA ASP A 80 -1.37 5.82 -22.87
C ASP A 80 -1.81 7.25 -23.22
N VAL A 81 -0.89 8.22 -23.11
CA VAL A 81 -1.14 9.58 -23.59
C VAL A 81 -1.13 9.57 -25.12
N VAL A 82 -2.27 9.87 -25.71
CA VAL A 82 -2.51 9.82 -27.16
C VAL A 82 -2.11 11.16 -27.79
N LYS A 83 -1.36 11.11 -28.90
CA LYS A 83 -1.14 12.32 -29.71
C LYS A 83 -2.44 12.68 -30.44
N VAL A 84 -2.94 13.88 -30.24
CA VAL A 84 -4.10 14.41 -30.94
C VAL A 84 -3.69 14.71 -32.39
N PRO A 85 -4.38 14.15 -33.39
CA PRO A 85 -4.11 14.46 -34.80
C PRO A 85 -4.78 15.78 -35.20
N GLU A 86 -4.31 16.34 -36.30
CA GLU A 86 -5.04 17.41 -36.99
C GLU A 86 -6.23 16.82 -37.77
N CYS A 87 -7.33 17.59 -37.89
CA CYS A 87 -8.50 17.15 -38.64
C CYS A 87 -8.15 17.05 -40.15
N PRO A 88 -8.35 15.87 -40.78
CA PRO A 88 -8.12 15.72 -42.22
C PRO A 88 -9.01 16.60 -43.06
N SER A 89 -8.65 16.83 -44.31
CA SER A 89 -9.39 17.72 -45.21
C SER A 89 -10.53 17.03 -45.98
N SER A 90 -10.41 15.70 -46.23
CA SER A 90 -11.45 14.94 -46.94
C SER A 90 -12.37 14.21 -45.99
N LYS A 91 -13.62 14.02 -46.36
CA LYS A 91 -14.64 13.28 -45.61
C LYS A 91 -14.19 11.84 -45.32
N GLU A 92 -13.66 11.16 -46.31
CA GLU A 92 -13.21 9.77 -46.24
C GLU A 92 -12.05 9.62 -45.23
N ASP A 93 -11.12 10.57 -45.24
CA ASP A 93 -9.99 10.58 -44.29
C ASP A 93 -10.45 10.89 -42.88
N ILE A 94 -11.43 11.79 -42.68
CA ILE A 94 -12.03 12.09 -41.37
C ILE A 94 -12.71 10.84 -40.82
N ILE A 95 -13.52 10.14 -41.59
CA ILE A 95 -14.19 8.90 -41.18
C ILE A 95 -13.16 7.82 -40.84
N SER A 96 -12.09 7.71 -41.62
CA SER A 96 -10.99 6.76 -41.37
C SER A 96 -10.26 7.08 -40.07
N GLU A 97 -10.00 8.36 -39.80
CA GLU A 97 -9.31 8.80 -38.57
C GLU A 97 -10.21 8.61 -37.35
N ASN A 98 -11.52 8.92 -37.44
CA ASN A 98 -12.47 8.66 -36.37
C ASN A 98 -12.44 7.19 -35.91
N LYS A 99 -12.44 6.23 -36.82
CA LYS A 99 -12.33 4.80 -36.50
C LYS A 99 -11.00 4.43 -35.77
N LYS A 100 -9.93 5.18 -36.01
CA LYS A 100 -8.65 4.99 -35.28
C LYS A 100 -8.69 5.62 -33.90
N LEU A 101 -9.36 6.80 -33.78
CA LEU A 101 -9.50 7.50 -32.50
C LEU A 101 -10.42 6.73 -31.55
N GLU A 102 -11.55 6.20 -32.03
CA GLU A 102 -12.49 5.40 -31.23
C GLU A 102 -11.81 4.29 -30.45
N LYS A 103 -10.81 3.61 -31.05
CA LYS A 103 -10.03 2.55 -30.39
C LYS A 103 -9.14 3.05 -29.26
N LYS A 104 -8.98 4.38 -29.11
CA LYS A 104 -8.10 5.03 -28.15
C LYS A 104 -8.86 5.84 -27.10
N LEU A 105 -10.20 5.88 -27.19
CA LEU A 105 -11.02 6.70 -26.30
C LEU A 105 -11.08 6.16 -24.87
N ASP A 106 -11.19 4.84 -24.72
CA ASP A 106 -11.28 4.27 -23.38
C ASP A 106 -9.91 4.23 -22.69
N LYS A 107 -9.74 5.10 -21.69
CA LYS A 107 -8.59 5.19 -20.80
C LYS A 107 -9.00 5.04 -19.32
N SER A 108 -10.23 4.61 -19.09
CA SER A 108 -10.79 4.47 -17.73
C SER A 108 -9.91 3.60 -16.83
N ASN A 109 -9.45 2.47 -17.33
CA ASN A 109 -8.64 1.52 -16.58
C ASN A 109 -7.27 2.11 -16.14
N VAL A 110 -6.57 2.81 -17.04
CA VAL A 110 -5.27 3.41 -16.69
C VAL A 110 -5.44 4.57 -15.71
N ILE A 111 -6.48 5.39 -15.89
CA ILE A 111 -6.80 6.49 -14.99
C ILE A 111 -7.16 5.93 -13.59
N GLN A 112 -7.96 4.87 -13.54
CA GLN A 112 -8.33 4.23 -12.26
C GLN A 112 -7.12 3.62 -11.59
N SER A 113 -6.28 2.87 -12.31
CA SER A 113 -5.04 2.29 -11.77
C SER A 113 -4.10 3.35 -11.18
N LEU A 114 -3.99 4.52 -11.82
CA LEU A 114 -3.20 5.63 -11.28
C LEU A 114 -3.80 6.20 -9.99
N LYS A 115 -5.13 6.30 -9.89
CA LYS A 115 -5.84 6.75 -8.67
C LYS A 115 -5.69 5.74 -7.53
N ASP A 116 -5.82 4.45 -7.83
CA ASP A 116 -5.67 3.38 -6.84
C ASP A 116 -4.24 3.31 -6.32
N MET A 117 -3.24 3.40 -7.21
CA MET A 117 -1.84 3.47 -6.82
C MET A 117 -1.54 4.69 -5.95
N LYS A 118 -2.12 5.84 -6.25
CA LYS A 118 -1.99 7.05 -5.44
C LYS A 118 -2.53 6.84 -4.01
N THR A 119 -3.68 6.18 -3.88
CA THR A 119 -4.30 5.86 -2.59
C THR A 119 -3.43 4.86 -1.83
N SER A 120 -3.02 3.76 -2.47
CA SER A 120 -2.13 2.75 -1.89
C SER A 120 -0.81 3.36 -1.42
N TYR A 121 -0.20 4.23 -2.23
CA TYR A 121 1.04 4.91 -1.86
C TYR A 121 0.89 5.81 -0.63
N LYS A 122 -0.19 6.59 -0.57
CA LYS A 122 -0.49 7.44 0.60
C LYS A 122 -0.67 6.62 1.87
N ASN A 123 -1.41 5.51 1.75
CA ASN A 123 -1.62 4.61 2.89
C ASN A 123 -0.30 4.02 3.36
N SER A 124 0.56 3.56 2.44
CA SER A 124 1.87 2.99 2.79
C SER A 124 2.80 4.01 3.47
N VAL A 125 2.77 5.28 3.04
CA VAL A 125 3.50 6.37 3.73
C VAL A 125 2.93 6.62 5.13
N ALA A 126 1.61 6.61 5.28
CA ALA A 126 0.96 6.78 6.59
C ALA A 126 1.26 5.60 7.52
N GLN A 127 1.27 4.39 7.01
CA GLN A 127 1.65 3.17 7.73
C GLN A 127 3.10 3.25 8.23
N LEU A 128 4.05 3.64 7.38
CA LEU A 128 5.45 3.83 7.80
C LEU A 128 5.54 4.86 8.94
N LYS A 129 4.85 6.00 8.78
CA LYS A 129 4.83 7.02 9.84
C LYS A 129 4.29 6.48 11.16
N GLN A 130 3.25 5.64 11.10
CA GLN A 130 2.60 5.05 12.28
C GLN A 130 3.53 4.09 13.03
N VAL A 131 4.38 3.35 12.33
CA VAL A 131 5.34 2.40 12.91
C VAL A 131 6.76 2.97 13.01
N THR A 132 6.91 4.29 12.94
CA THR A 132 8.17 4.99 13.18
C THR A 132 8.14 5.59 14.58
N ASN A 133 8.90 5.00 15.50
CA ASN A 133 8.97 5.34 16.93
C ASN A 133 7.56 5.58 17.54
N PRO A 134 6.65 4.58 17.42
CA PRO A 134 5.33 4.69 18.02
C PRO A 134 5.41 4.76 19.55
N SER A 135 4.39 5.36 20.18
CA SER A 135 4.33 5.37 21.65
C SER A 135 4.02 3.99 22.21
N GLU A 136 4.36 3.78 23.48
CA GLU A 136 4.03 2.57 24.22
C GLU A 136 2.51 2.29 24.22
N GLU A 137 1.71 3.34 24.48
CA GLU A 137 0.24 3.23 24.48
C GLU A 137 -0.29 2.76 23.12
N PHE A 138 0.30 3.24 22.03
CA PHE A 138 -0.06 2.79 20.69
C PHE A 138 0.19 1.29 20.54
N VAL A 139 1.36 0.79 20.96
CA VAL A 139 1.69 -0.64 20.88
C VAL A 139 0.73 -1.47 21.74
N LEU A 140 0.47 -1.05 22.98
CA LEU A 140 -0.48 -1.71 23.88
C LEU A 140 -1.89 -1.78 23.26
N GLU A 141 -2.37 -0.66 22.67
CA GLU A 141 -3.67 -0.63 21.98
C GLU A 141 -3.70 -1.62 20.81
N ARG A 142 -2.62 -1.67 20.00
CA ARG A 142 -2.53 -2.53 18.82
C ARG A 142 -2.41 -4.03 19.17
N MET A 143 -1.84 -4.34 20.30
CA MET A 143 -1.74 -5.71 20.80
C MET A 143 -3.06 -6.24 21.38
N ASN A 144 -3.99 -5.34 21.76
CA ASN A 144 -5.27 -5.71 22.32
C ASN A 144 -6.18 -6.39 21.27
N GLY A 145 -6.70 -7.57 21.60
CA GLY A 145 -7.61 -8.33 20.75
C GLY A 145 -6.96 -9.12 19.62
N ILE A 146 -5.63 -9.23 19.61
CA ILE A 146 -4.95 -10.15 18.71
C ILE A 146 -5.25 -11.59 19.12
N ALA A 147 -5.60 -12.43 18.16
CA ALA A 147 -5.88 -13.84 18.39
C ALA A 147 -4.66 -14.53 19.05
N ASN A 148 -4.93 -15.35 20.05
CA ASN A 148 -3.92 -16.08 20.83
C ASN A 148 -2.99 -15.22 21.68
N VAL A 149 -3.29 -13.92 21.87
CA VAL A 149 -2.65 -13.06 22.87
C VAL A 149 -3.59 -12.89 24.05
N THR A 150 -3.17 -13.36 25.24
CA THR A 150 -4.03 -13.39 26.44
C THR A 150 -3.70 -12.30 27.46
N ALA A 151 -2.46 -11.84 27.46
CA ALA A 151 -2.01 -10.76 28.33
C ALA A 151 -0.93 -9.93 27.63
N VAL A 152 -0.90 -8.63 27.90
CA VAL A 152 0.04 -7.68 27.34
C VAL A 152 0.48 -6.71 28.42
N LYS A 153 1.80 -6.45 28.52
CA LYS A 153 2.35 -5.52 29.51
C LYS A 153 3.63 -4.88 29.00
N ALA A 154 3.76 -3.58 29.20
CA ALA A 154 5.02 -2.87 28.97
C ALA A 154 6.03 -3.11 30.07
N ALA A 155 7.30 -3.20 29.71
CA ALA A 155 8.40 -3.24 30.68
C ALA A 155 8.70 -1.83 31.19
N THR A 156 9.24 -1.76 32.41
CA THR A 156 9.86 -0.58 33.00
C THR A 156 11.38 -0.78 33.10
N GLU A 157 12.12 0.28 33.35
CA GLU A 157 13.59 0.16 33.54
C GLU A 157 13.97 -0.82 34.64
N ASP A 158 13.12 -0.94 35.69
CA ASP A 158 13.36 -1.79 36.83
C ASP A 158 13.12 -3.29 36.57
N ASN A 159 12.26 -3.61 35.58
CA ASN A 159 11.84 -4.98 35.31
C ASN A 159 12.11 -5.47 33.87
N ASP A 160 12.82 -4.67 33.07
CA ASP A 160 13.18 -5.05 31.70
C ASP A 160 14.12 -6.28 31.68
N PRO A 161 13.67 -7.44 31.14
CA PRO A 161 14.47 -8.66 31.16
C PRO A 161 15.78 -8.55 30.37
N ASN A 162 15.80 -7.70 29.33
CA ASN A 162 17.00 -7.49 28.50
C ASN A 162 17.88 -6.35 29.01
N GLY A 163 17.36 -5.49 29.90
CA GLY A 163 18.09 -4.37 30.48
C GLY A 163 18.51 -3.32 29.43
N ASN A 164 17.75 -3.13 28.36
CA ASN A 164 18.08 -2.25 27.22
C ASN A 164 17.13 -1.05 27.10
N LEU A 165 16.07 -0.98 27.89
CA LEU A 165 15.11 0.11 27.85
C LEU A 165 15.80 1.44 28.16
N HIS A 166 15.59 2.44 27.29
CA HIS A 166 16.16 3.79 27.32
C HIS A 166 17.70 3.88 27.30
N LYS A 167 18.40 2.77 27.06
CA LYS A 167 19.86 2.82 26.87
C LYS A 167 20.23 3.26 25.46
N SER A 168 21.43 3.80 25.30
CA SER A 168 21.94 4.20 23.98
C SER A 168 21.92 3.02 22.99
N GLY A 169 21.18 3.15 21.89
CA GLY A 169 20.96 2.10 20.90
C GLY A 169 20.00 0.98 21.35
N GLY A 170 19.44 1.10 22.56
CA GLY A 170 18.36 0.26 23.05
C GLY A 170 16.98 0.75 22.59
N TYR A 171 15.94 0.06 23.00
CA TYR A 171 14.57 0.41 22.67
C TYR A 171 14.03 1.54 23.56
N THR A 172 13.08 2.30 23.00
CA THR A 172 12.33 3.37 23.69
C THR A 172 11.12 2.82 24.42
N SER A 173 10.60 1.66 23.99
CA SER A 173 9.63 0.87 24.74
C SER A 173 9.74 -0.61 24.38
N ALA A 174 9.31 -1.48 25.29
CA ALA A 174 9.23 -2.92 25.09
C ALA A 174 7.92 -3.45 25.69
N VAL A 175 7.09 -4.05 24.84
CA VAL A 175 5.77 -4.58 25.23
C VAL A 175 5.81 -6.09 25.09
N PHE A 176 5.77 -6.79 26.22
CA PHE A 176 5.74 -8.24 26.28
C PHE A 176 4.31 -8.76 26.24
N PHE A 177 4.12 -9.97 25.73
CA PHE A 177 2.81 -10.61 25.69
C PHE A 177 2.90 -12.11 25.97
N ILE A 178 1.79 -12.65 26.51
CA ILE A 178 1.60 -14.08 26.70
C ILE A 178 0.69 -14.60 25.58
N SER A 179 1.07 -15.77 25.03
CA SER A 179 0.25 -16.50 24.06
C SER A 179 -0.27 -17.82 24.68
N ASP A 180 -1.55 -18.10 24.49
CA ASP A 180 -2.16 -19.38 24.90
C ASP A 180 -1.69 -20.57 24.06
N LEU A 181 -0.94 -20.34 22.99
CA LEU A 181 -0.27 -21.37 22.19
C LEU A 181 1.03 -21.88 22.84
N VAL A 182 1.59 -21.13 23.79
CA VAL A 182 2.81 -21.53 24.51
C VAL A 182 2.45 -22.43 25.67
N SER A 183 3.06 -23.62 25.72
CA SER A 183 2.94 -24.52 26.84
C SER A 183 3.96 -24.20 27.95
N GLY A 184 3.55 -24.29 29.22
CA GLY A 184 4.46 -24.14 30.35
C GLY A 184 4.70 -22.69 30.82
N VAL A 185 3.82 -21.75 30.44
CA VAL A 185 3.77 -20.41 31.04
C VAL A 185 3.55 -20.56 32.56
N ILE A 186 4.40 -19.93 33.37
CA ILE A 186 4.41 -20.09 34.82
C ILE A 186 3.77 -18.87 35.51
N SER A 187 3.85 -17.70 34.90
CA SER A 187 3.38 -16.43 35.45
C SER A 187 2.33 -15.79 34.56
N ASP A 188 1.33 -15.12 35.18
CA ASP A 188 0.40 -14.26 34.47
C ASP A 188 1.00 -12.88 34.09
N ASP A 189 2.25 -12.62 34.46
CA ASP A 189 2.95 -11.38 34.14
C ASP A 189 3.81 -11.55 32.88
N PRO A 190 3.41 -10.91 31.73
CA PRO A 190 4.14 -11.00 30.48
C PRO A 190 5.61 -10.61 30.56
N VAL A 191 5.95 -9.61 31.39
CA VAL A 191 7.36 -9.15 31.54
C VAL A 191 8.19 -10.18 32.27
N SER A 192 7.62 -10.85 33.29
CA SER A 192 8.30 -11.92 34.04
C SER A 192 8.55 -13.16 33.18
N GLU A 193 7.63 -13.50 32.27
CA GLU A 193 7.80 -14.60 31.31
C GLU A 193 8.82 -14.23 30.20
N GLY A 194 9.01 -12.94 29.96
CA GLY A 194 9.87 -12.47 28.88
C GLY A 194 9.37 -12.86 27.50
N THR A 195 10.27 -13.07 26.54
CA THR A 195 9.89 -13.49 25.17
C THR A 195 9.35 -14.93 25.15
N ASP A 196 9.73 -15.76 26.10
CA ASP A 196 9.37 -17.18 26.14
C ASP A 196 7.87 -17.40 26.35
N GLY A 197 7.16 -16.49 27.02
CA GLY A 197 5.72 -16.57 27.26
C GLY A 197 4.84 -16.35 26.03
N GLY A 198 5.38 -15.76 24.96
CA GLY A 198 4.65 -15.46 23.74
C GLY A 198 5.46 -14.60 22.77
N GLY A 199 6.05 -13.51 23.30
CA GLY A 199 6.89 -12.64 22.49
C GLY A 199 7.04 -11.23 23.07
N CYS A 200 7.65 -10.35 22.27
CA CYS A 200 7.89 -8.96 22.64
C CYS A 200 7.86 -8.05 21.41
N ILE A 201 7.31 -6.85 21.59
CA ILE A 201 7.36 -5.76 20.61
C ILE A 201 8.36 -4.72 21.15
N GLU A 202 9.51 -4.60 20.50
CA GLU A 202 10.57 -3.65 20.86
C GLU A 202 10.49 -2.43 19.92
N VAL A 203 10.36 -1.21 20.46
CA VAL A 203 10.31 0.04 19.67
C VAL A 203 11.65 0.75 19.77
N TYR A 204 12.20 1.15 18.64
CA TYR A 204 13.47 1.87 18.55
C TYR A 204 13.27 3.31 18.08
N GLU A 205 14.24 4.18 18.42
CA GLU A 205 14.23 5.56 17.94
C GLU A 205 14.50 5.63 16.44
N THR A 206 15.39 4.76 15.94
CA THR A 206 15.81 4.74 14.53
C THR A 206 15.61 3.36 13.90
N LYS A 207 15.47 3.35 12.58
CA LYS A 207 15.42 2.11 11.81
C LYS A 207 16.73 1.34 11.89
N GLU A 208 17.87 2.05 11.91
CA GLU A 208 19.17 1.44 12.05
C GLU A 208 19.31 0.65 13.34
N ASP A 209 18.79 1.13 14.46
CA ASP A 209 18.86 0.43 15.74
C ASP A 209 17.94 -0.79 15.76
N ALA A 210 16.74 -0.70 15.17
CA ALA A 210 15.86 -1.85 14.97
C ALA A 210 16.51 -2.92 14.07
N GLU A 211 17.16 -2.53 12.98
CA GLU A 211 17.86 -3.45 12.08
C GLU A 211 19.09 -4.07 12.73
N LYS A 212 19.86 -3.33 13.55
CA LYS A 212 20.95 -3.88 14.35
C LYS A 212 20.44 -4.93 15.33
N ARG A 213 19.32 -4.65 16.02
CA ARG A 213 18.69 -5.63 16.90
C ARG A 213 18.29 -6.89 16.16
N ASN A 214 17.61 -6.74 15.03
CA ASN A 214 17.20 -7.86 14.18
C ASN A 214 18.40 -8.71 13.73
N THR A 215 19.47 -8.05 13.29
CA THR A 215 20.74 -8.72 12.95
C THR A 215 21.37 -9.47 14.12
N TYR A 216 21.33 -8.87 15.31
CA TYR A 216 21.80 -9.54 16.54
C TYR A 216 20.99 -10.80 16.84
N LEU A 217 19.65 -10.72 16.74
CA LEU A 217 18.77 -11.87 16.97
C LEU A 217 19.03 -12.97 15.94
N SER A 218 19.21 -12.63 14.67
CA SER A 218 19.51 -13.58 13.59
C SER A 218 20.79 -14.39 13.81
N ALA A 219 21.71 -13.92 14.64
CA ALA A 219 22.92 -14.67 14.97
C ALA A 219 22.63 -15.93 15.83
N PHE A 220 21.44 -16.02 16.40
CA PHE A 220 21.02 -17.14 17.27
C PHE A 220 20.01 -18.08 16.58
N ASP A 221 19.53 -17.73 15.36
CA ASP A 221 18.57 -18.54 14.62
C ASP A 221 19.06 -19.97 14.41
N GLY A 222 18.18 -20.93 14.75
CA GLY A 222 18.50 -22.34 14.64
C GLY A 222 19.56 -22.87 15.61
N SER A 223 19.98 -22.07 16.60
CA SER A 223 20.87 -22.51 17.69
C SER A 223 20.06 -23.03 18.88
N TRP A 224 20.74 -23.58 19.90
CA TRP A 224 20.09 -24.03 21.14
C TRP A 224 19.58 -22.85 22.02
N ILE A 225 20.00 -21.63 21.71
CA ILE A 225 19.52 -20.37 22.33
C ILE A 225 18.72 -19.55 21.32
N ASP A 226 17.94 -20.22 20.48
CA ASP A 226 17.10 -19.63 19.45
C ASP A 226 16.26 -18.49 20.02
N SER A 227 16.27 -17.34 19.34
CA SER A 227 15.53 -16.14 19.76
C SER A 227 14.06 -16.15 19.32
N GLY A 228 13.60 -17.23 18.68
CA GLY A 228 12.31 -17.31 18.02
C GLY A 228 12.27 -16.54 16.69
N SER A 229 11.09 -16.39 16.09
CA SER A 229 10.97 -15.58 14.88
C SER A 229 10.98 -14.09 15.21
N HIS A 230 11.57 -13.28 14.31
CA HIS A 230 11.64 -11.84 14.49
C HIS A 230 11.65 -11.09 13.16
N MET A 231 11.00 -9.93 13.12
CA MET A 231 10.95 -9.07 11.93
C MET A 231 10.96 -7.59 12.29
N VAL A 232 11.41 -6.75 11.35
CA VAL A 232 11.39 -5.29 11.48
C VAL A 232 10.24 -4.71 10.68
N VAL A 233 9.49 -3.80 11.30
CA VAL A 233 8.48 -2.96 10.63
C VAL A 233 8.66 -1.50 11.07
N GLY A 234 9.11 -0.65 10.15
CA GLY A 234 9.52 0.72 10.51
C GLY A 234 10.69 0.73 11.49
N THR A 235 10.46 1.18 12.71
CA THR A 235 11.43 1.14 13.80
C THR A 235 11.05 0.13 14.90
N VAL A 236 10.10 -0.74 14.62
CA VAL A 236 9.60 -1.75 15.55
C VAL A 236 10.19 -3.11 15.21
N VAL A 237 10.63 -3.85 16.21
CA VAL A 237 11.00 -5.27 16.09
C VAL A 237 9.89 -6.09 16.73
N ILE A 238 9.23 -6.92 15.95
CA ILE A 238 8.27 -7.93 16.42
C ILE A 238 9.08 -9.19 16.70
N ARG A 239 8.89 -9.79 17.87
CA ARG A 239 9.50 -11.06 18.25
C ARG A 239 8.44 -12.01 18.76
N THR A 240 8.52 -13.27 18.35
CA THR A 240 7.66 -14.36 18.85
C THR A 240 8.52 -15.44 19.50
N SER A 241 7.92 -16.13 20.48
CA SER A 241 8.63 -17.13 21.28
C SER A 241 9.18 -18.29 20.46
N SER A 242 10.39 -18.78 20.78
CA SER A 242 10.94 -20.03 20.25
C SER A 242 10.16 -21.29 20.72
N ASN A 243 9.34 -21.15 21.76
CA ASN A 243 8.45 -22.24 22.24
C ASN A 243 7.24 -22.48 21.31
N LEU A 244 7.04 -21.60 20.32
CA LEU A 244 6.00 -21.75 19.28
C LEU A 244 6.54 -22.54 18.08
N THR A 245 5.67 -23.28 17.41
CA THR A 245 6.01 -23.86 16.09
C THR A 245 6.21 -22.76 15.06
N ALA A 246 6.97 -23.01 13.99
CA ALA A 246 7.20 -22.04 12.92
C ALA A 246 5.90 -21.50 12.31
N THR A 247 4.86 -22.34 12.17
CA THR A 247 3.54 -21.90 11.70
C THR A 247 2.89 -20.93 12.68
N GLN A 248 2.90 -21.23 13.98
CA GLN A 248 2.33 -20.37 15.02
C GLN A 248 3.07 -19.04 15.11
N GLN A 249 4.42 -19.05 15.00
CA GLN A 249 5.25 -17.83 14.95
C GLN A 249 4.83 -16.95 13.76
N SER A 250 4.74 -17.53 12.55
CA SER A 250 4.38 -16.80 11.34
C SER A 250 2.96 -16.22 11.37
N GLU A 251 1.98 -16.96 11.90
CA GLU A 251 0.61 -16.50 12.05
C GLU A 251 0.52 -15.35 13.07
N LEU A 252 1.18 -15.48 14.20
CA LEU A 252 1.20 -14.47 15.25
C LEU A 252 1.91 -13.19 14.80
N GLU A 253 3.08 -13.31 14.17
CA GLU A 253 3.77 -12.16 13.55
C GLU A 253 2.90 -11.44 12.53
N THR A 254 2.22 -12.20 11.64
CA THR A 254 1.34 -11.62 10.62
C THR A 254 0.18 -10.85 11.26
N ASN A 255 -0.43 -11.40 12.31
CA ASN A 255 -1.53 -10.73 13.01
C ASN A 255 -1.07 -9.45 13.72
N ILE A 256 0.09 -9.49 14.37
CA ILE A 256 0.71 -8.34 15.04
C ILE A 256 1.08 -7.28 13.99
N TYR A 257 1.79 -7.67 12.93
CA TYR A 257 2.15 -6.79 11.82
C TYR A 257 0.93 -6.07 11.26
N ASN A 258 -0.13 -6.82 10.91
CA ASN A 258 -1.35 -6.25 10.35
C ASN A 258 -2.03 -5.26 11.32
N SER A 259 -2.06 -5.57 12.62
CA SER A 259 -2.61 -4.66 13.63
C SER A 259 -1.78 -3.37 13.74
N LEU A 260 -0.46 -3.47 13.73
CA LEU A 260 0.44 -2.31 13.83
C LEU A 260 0.32 -1.37 12.61
N ILE A 261 0.09 -1.90 11.41
CA ILE A 261 0.01 -1.10 10.18
C ILE A 261 -1.42 -0.68 9.79
N GLU A 262 -2.45 -1.20 10.45
CA GLU A 262 -3.84 -0.83 10.17
C GLU A 262 -4.05 0.68 10.40
N LEU A 263 -4.52 1.40 9.38
CA LEU A 263 -4.87 2.81 9.49
C LEU A 263 -6.29 2.96 10.04
N ARG A 264 -6.40 3.57 11.20
CA ARG A 264 -7.67 3.85 11.92
C ARG A 264 -7.96 5.34 11.93
#